data_74b743883ab8965b622c6268af276f95
#
_entry.id   74b743883ab8965b622c6268af276f95
#
_cell.length_a   1.000
_cell.length_b   1.000
_cell.length_c   1.000
_cell.angle_alpha   90.00
_cell.angle_beta   90.00
_cell.angle_gamma   90.00
#
_symmetry.space_group_name_H-M   'P 1'
#
loop_
_entity.id
_entity.type
_entity.pdbx_description
1 polymer ?
#
loop_
_entity_poly.entity_id
_entity_poly.type
_entity_poly.pdbx_seq_one_letter_code
_entity_poly.pdbx_strand_id
1 'polypeptide(L)'
;MKYPRAWLSGLLAAFLVTTVWGDSTPAAQPAGAGLAGAWRARMHFDSGAFAGVKDLEFMYVYNVGGTLTESSNYDAAPPVPPAYGIWRPAGANHYQSKYVFYVTKAPASFQDITKGGGWSPDGSGVFTEEITLAADGNSYTAKVAYLAYDVNGKPAAGSGAGTATGVRIRF
;
A
#
# COMPACT_ATOMS: atom_id res chain seq x y z
N MET A 1 36.12 -32.67 -66.11
CA MET A 1 34.82 -32.86 -65.44
C MET A 1 34.35 -31.46 -64.94
N LYS A 2 33.31 -30.93 -65.55
CA LYS A 2 32.77 -29.57 -65.26
C LYS A 2 31.50 -29.78 -64.43
N TYR A 3 31.44 -29.17 -63.21
CA TYR A 3 30.22 -29.14 -62.42
C TYR A 3 29.51 -27.78 -62.61
N PRO A 4 28.19 -27.75 -62.84
CA PRO A 4 27.44 -26.49 -62.95
C PRO A 4 27.14 -25.91 -61.56
N ARG A 5 27.37 -24.58 -61.45
CA ARG A 5 26.96 -23.79 -60.30
C ARG A 5 25.47 -23.51 -60.38
N ALA A 6 24.71 -24.04 -59.42
CA ALA A 6 23.32 -23.67 -59.17
C ALA A 6 23.25 -22.40 -58.33
N TRP A 7 22.59 -21.36 -58.87
CA TRP A 7 22.27 -20.13 -58.18
C TRP A 7 20.96 -20.36 -57.37
N LEU A 8 21.05 -20.35 -56.05
CA LEU A 8 19.87 -20.28 -55.19
C LEU A 8 19.54 -18.82 -54.93
N SER A 9 18.49 -18.34 -55.59
CA SER A 9 17.87 -17.03 -55.29
C SER A 9 17.04 -17.15 -54.01
N GLY A 10 17.58 -16.67 -52.87
CA GLY A 10 16.81 -16.58 -51.62
C GLY A 10 15.87 -15.38 -51.64
N LEU A 11 14.57 -15.63 -51.67
CA LEU A 11 13.56 -14.62 -51.44
C LEU A 11 13.53 -14.26 -49.95
N LEU A 12 14.01 -13.07 -49.61
CA LEU A 12 13.91 -12.50 -48.26
C LEU A 12 12.50 -11.90 -48.11
N ALA A 13 11.58 -12.63 -47.45
CA ALA A 13 10.28 -12.08 -47.07
C ALA A 13 10.46 -11.21 -45.83
N ALA A 14 10.43 -9.90 -45.99
CA ALA A 14 10.38 -8.95 -44.86
C ALA A 14 8.99 -8.95 -44.25
N PHE A 15 8.86 -9.55 -43.06
CA PHE A 15 7.66 -9.40 -42.25
C PHE A 15 7.65 -8.03 -41.55
N LEU A 16 6.86 -7.09 -42.08
CA LEU A 16 6.52 -5.85 -41.38
C LEU A 16 5.57 -6.18 -40.22
N VAL A 17 6.12 -6.27 -39.02
CA VAL A 17 5.32 -6.30 -37.81
C VAL A 17 4.88 -4.87 -37.47
N THR A 18 3.68 -4.49 -37.89
CA THR A 18 3.05 -3.26 -37.44
C THR A 18 2.55 -3.47 -36.00
N THR A 19 3.29 -2.99 -34.99
CA THR A 19 2.81 -2.86 -33.63
C THR A 19 1.77 -1.76 -33.60
N VAL A 20 0.49 -2.15 -33.65
CA VAL A 20 -0.62 -1.24 -33.32
C VAL A 20 -0.56 -1.00 -31.81
N TRP A 21 0.00 0.12 -31.42
CA TRP A 21 -0.19 0.67 -30.08
C TRP A 21 -1.64 1.16 -30.04
N GLY A 22 -2.54 0.30 -29.62
CA GLY A 22 -3.89 0.72 -29.30
C GLY A 22 -3.80 1.66 -28.08
N ASP A 23 -4.26 2.90 -28.25
CA ASP A 23 -4.57 3.78 -27.13
C ASP A 23 -5.65 3.08 -26.29
N SER A 24 -5.21 2.24 -25.36
CA SER A 24 -6.10 1.76 -24.30
C SER A 24 -6.35 2.95 -23.37
N THR A 25 -7.42 3.68 -23.64
CA THR A 25 -8.02 4.57 -22.66
C THR A 25 -8.17 3.75 -21.38
N PRO A 26 -7.56 4.18 -20.25
CA PRO A 26 -7.69 3.44 -19.00
C PRO A 26 -9.18 3.26 -18.72
N ALA A 27 -9.64 2.03 -18.60
CA ALA A 27 -11.02 1.76 -18.27
C ALA A 27 -11.32 2.48 -16.96
N ALA A 28 -12.22 3.46 -16.98
CA ALA A 28 -12.70 4.10 -15.79
C ALA A 28 -13.17 2.99 -14.84
N GLN A 29 -12.60 2.93 -13.64
CA GLN A 29 -12.97 1.93 -12.65
C GLN A 29 -14.48 2.04 -12.43
N PRO A 30 -15.27 0.97 -12.60
CA PRO A 30 -16.72 1.08 -12.58
C PRO A 30 -17.16 1.71 -11.26
N ALA A 31 -18.04 2.71 -11.35
CA ALA A 31 -18.75 3.24 -10.20
C ALA A 31 -19.46 2.05 -9.55
N GLY A 32 -19.05 1.64 -8.36
CA GLY A 32 -19.58 0.45 -7.69
C GLY A 32 -18.56 -0.62 -7.30
N ALA A 33 -17.26 -0.41 -7.54
CA ALA A 33 -16.20 -1.34 -7.14
C ALA A 33 -16.04 -1.48 -5.60
N GLY A 34 -16.95 -0.95 -4.79
CA GLY A 34 -16.85 -0.98 -3.34
C GLY A 34 -15.57 -0.29 -2.85
N LEU A 35 -14.93 -0.83 -1.80
CA LEU A 35 -13.69 -0.28 -1.25
C LEU A 35 -12.45 -0.61 -2.10
N ALA A 36 -12.49 -1.64 -2.97
CA ALA A 36 -11.33 -2.03 -3.78
C ALA A 36 -10.77 -0.86 -4.60
N GLY A 37 -9.44 -0.73 -4.63
CA GLY A 37 -8.73 0.33 -5.36
C GLY A 37 -7.67 1.03 -4.52
N ALA A 38 -7.10 2.11 -5.07
CA ALA A 38 -6.08 2.92 -4.42
C ALA A 38 -6.69 4.16 -3.75
N TRP A 39 -6.19 4.49 -2.57
CA TRP A 39 -6.71 5.55 -1.72
C TRP A 39 -5.60 6.35 -1.05
N ARG A 40 -5.87 7.63 -0.82
CA ARG A 40 -5.10 8.50 0.06
C ARG A 40 -5.99 8.93 1.21
N ALA A 41 -5.54 8.73 2.44
CA ALA A 41 -6.30 9.06 3.64
C ALA A 41 -5.51 9.99 4.55
N ARG A 42 -6.21 10.92 5.18
CA ARG A 42 -5.69 11.71 6.30
C ARG A 42 -6.19 11.10 7.59
N MET A 43 -5.28 10.95 8.56
CA MET A 43 -5.57 10.42 9.87
C MET A 43 -5.38 11.45 10.95
N HIS A 44 -6.25 11.41 11.95
CA HIS A 44 -6.14 12.18 13.17
C HIS A 44 -6.31 11.24 14.36
N PHE A 45 -5.34 11.22 15.25
CA PHE A 45 -5.39 10.45 16.49
C PHE A 45 -5.70 11.34 17.68
N ASP A 46 -6.70 10.95 18.45
CA ASP A 46 -7.10 11.64 19.68
C ASP A 46 -6.26 11.19 20.88
N SER A 47 -5.59 10.03 20.77
CA SER A 47 -4.78 9.43 21.83
C SER A 47 -3.68 8.52 21.29
N GLY A 48 -2.74 8.14 22.16
CA GLY A 48 -1.66 7.20 21.84
C GLY A 48 -0.43 7.87 21.19
N ALA A 49 0.44 7.04 20.64
CA ALA A 49 1.74 7.48 20.11
C ALA A 49 1.63 8.48 18.95
N PHE A 50 0.54 8.42 18.19
CA PHE A 50 0.35 9.27 17.03
C PHE A 50 -0.43 10.58 17.29
N ALA A 51 -0.93 10.81 18.53
CA ALA A 51 -1.75 11.98 18.85
C ALA A 51 -1.06 13.33 18.61
N GLY A 52 0.27 13.36 18.68
CA GLY A 52 1.07 14.56 18.40
C GLY A 52 1.45 14.75 16.92
N VAL A 53 1.15 13.78 16.05
CA VAL A 53 1.56 13.82 14.64
C VAL A 53 0.54 14.62 13.85
N LYS A 54 0.99 15.72 13.25
CA LYS A 54 0.17 16.55 12.37
C LYS A 54 0.34 16.08 10.93
N ASP A 55 -0.71 16.29 10.12
CA ASP A 55 -0.70 15.99 8.68
C ASP A 55 -0.30 14.54 8.36
N LEU A 56 -0.73 13.62 9.22
CA LEU A 56 -0.51 12.19 9.03
C LEU A 56 -1.36 11.69 7.86
N GLU A 57 -0.69 11.16 6.84
CA GLU A 57 -1.34 10.63 5.65
C GLU A 57 -0.91 9.19 5.38
N PHE A 58 -1.86 8.40 4.93
CA PHE A 58 -1.69 7.00 4.55
C PHE A 58 -2.13 6.79 3.11
N MET A 59 -1.44 5.93 2.40
CA MET A 59 -1.84 5.42 1.10
C MET A 59 -2.17 3.94 1.20
N TYR A 60 -3.32 3.55 0.63
CA TYR A 60 -3.79 2.18 0.65
C TYR A 60 -4.00 1.64 -0.75
N VAL A 61 -3.74 0.35 -0.90
CA VAL A 61 -4.29 -0.45 -1.99
C VAL A 61 -5.13 -1.55 -1.37
N TYR A 62 -6.45 -1.45 -1.53
CA TYR A 62 -7.40 -2.50 -1.17
C TYR A 62 -7.58 -3.40 -2.39
N ASN A 63 -7.04 -4.61 -2.34
CA ASN A 63 -7.11 -5.56 -3.45
C ASN A 63 -8.46 -6.28 -3.49
N VAL A 64 -8.96 -6.57 -4.69
CA VAL A 64 -10.05 -7.53 -4.86
C VAL A 64 -9.62 -8.86 -4.26
N GLY A 65 -10.44 -9.46 -3.41
CA GLY A 65 -10.08 -10.69 -2.67
C GLY A 65 -9.68 -10.46 -1.20
N GLY A 66 -9.69 -9.19 -0.73
CA GLY A 66 -9.68 -8.92 0.70
C GLY A 66 -8.29 -8.72 1.32
N THR A 67 -7.22 -8.60 0.54
CA THR A 67 -5.90 -8.18 1.06
C THR A 67 -5.71 -6.68 0.88
N LEU A 68 -4.83 -6.08 1.68
CA LEU A 68 -4.43 -4.68 1.54
C LEU A 68 -2.94 -4.50 1.79
N THR A 69 -2.40 -3.44 1.20
CA THR A 69 -1.11 -2.86 1.55
C THR A 69 -1.29 -1.39 1.91
N GLU A 70 -0.46 -0.91 2.82
CA GLU A 70 -0.48 0.47 3.29
C GLU A 70 0.95 1.00 3.41
N SER A 71 1.09 2.31 3.22
CA SER A 71 2.26 3.09 3.58
C SER A 71 1.84 4.46 4.10
N SER A 72 2.64 5.05 5.00
CA SER A 72 2.36 6.39 5.54
C SER A 72 3.46 7.38 5.21
N ASN A 73 3.15 8.67 5.43
CA ASN A 73 4.14 9.75 5.37
C ASN A 73 4.87 9.97 6.70
N TYR A 74 4.57 9.17 7.72
CA TYR A 74 5.22 9.23 9.01
C TYR A 74 6.34 8.22 9.09
N ASP A 75 7.54 8.73 9.16
CA ASP A 75 8.77 7.96 9.17
C ASP A 75 9.54 8.24 10.47
N ALA A 76 9.15 7.55 11.53
CA ALA A 76 9.84 7.67 12.83
C ALA A 76 11.21 7.00 12.82
N ALA A 77 11.40 6.03 11.92
CA ALA A 77 12.63 5.24 11.84
C ALA A 77 12.77 4.63 10.42
N PRO A 78 13.50 5.28 9.49
CA PRO A 78 13.77 4.73 8.18
C PRO A 78 14.58 3.42 8.25
N PRO A 79 14.31 2.44 7.34
CA PRO A 79 13.19 2.39 6.42
C PRO A 79 11.91 1.94 7.12
N VAL A 80 10.78 2.63 6.84
CA VAL A 80 9.47 2.15 7.28
C VAL A 80 9.02 1.07 6.30
N PRO A 81 8.88 -0.18 6.75
CA PRO A 81 8.32 -1.22 5.90
C PRO A 81 6.83 -0.93 5.67
N PRO A 82 6.30 -1.28 4.47
CA PRO A 82 4.87 -1.18 4.24
C PRO A 82 4.10 -2.08 5.22
N ALA A 83 2.87 -1.69 5.53
CA ALA A 83 1.97 -2.56 6.27
C ALA A 83 1.23 -3.51 5.33
N TYR A 84 0.90 -4.69 5.83
CA TYR A 84 0.15 -5.72 5.12
C TYR A 84 -1.06 -6.14 5.93
N GLY A 85 -2.17 -6.37 5.26
CA GLY A 85 -3.39 -6.71 5.96
C GLY A 85 -4.50 -7.29 5.11
N ILE A 86 -5.65 -7.32 5.75
CA ILE A 86 -6.89 -7.85 5.18
C ILE A 86 -8.02 -6.85 5.35
N TRP A 87 -9.00 -6.92 4.48
CA TRP A 87 -10.24 -6.17 4.59
C TRP A 87 -11.43 -7.01 4.15
N ARG A 88 -12.63 -6.63 4.61
CA ARG A 88 -13.87 -7.30 4.27
C ARG A 88 -15.06 -6.34 4.27
N PRO A 89 -16.12 -6.62 3.54
CA PRO A 89 -17.40 -5.98 3.72
C PRO A 89 -17.98 -6.29 5.12
N ALA A 90 -18.63 -5.31 5.74
CA ALA A 90 -19.28 -5.41 7.03
C ALA A 90 -20.76 -4.94 6.99
N GLY A 91 -21.27 -4.63 5.81
CA GLY A 91 -22.62 -4.14 5.54
C GLY A 91 -22.68 -3.32 4.27
N ALA A 92 -23.82 -2.75 3.96
CA ALA A 92 -23.97 -1.83 2.84
C ALA A 92 -23.07 -0.61 3.06
N ASN A 93 -22.10 -0.38 2.17
CA ASN A 93 -21.09 0.69 2.25
C ASN A 93 -20.21 0.69 3.52
N HIS A 94 -20.29 -0.36 4.34
CA HIS A 94 -19.43 -0.54 5.52
C HIS A 94 -18.40 -1.64 5.28
N TYR A 95 -17.17 -1.38 5.76
CA TYR A 95 -16.04 -2.29 5.61
C TYR A 95 -15.22 -2.28 6.89
N GLN A 96 -14.48 -3.36 7.09
CA GLN A 96 -13.48 -3.48 8.15
C GLN A 96 -12.14 -3.79 7.53
N SER A 97 -11.09 -3.16 8.04
CA SER A 97 -9.71 -3.49 7.72
C SER A 97 -8.88 -3.78 8.96
N LYS A 98 -7.86 -4.61 8.80
CA LYS A 98 -6.84 -4.87 9.81
C LYS A 98 -5.51 -5.05 9.11
N TYR A 99 -4.47 -4.33 9.53
CA TYR A 99 -3.13 -4.45 8.97
C TYR A 99 -2.06 -4.32 10.05
N VAL A 100 -0.90 -4.88 9.75
CA VAL A 100 0.23 -5.00 10.67
C VAL A 100 1.47 -4.46 9.99
N PHE A 101 2.28 -3.74 10.73
CA PHE A 101 3.60 -3.29 10.32
C PHE A 101 4.63 -3.53 11.42
N TYR A 102 5.90 -3.61 11.03
CA TYR A 102 6.98 -3.74 11.99
C TYR A 102 7.42 -2.36 12.48
N VAL A 103 7.72 -2.30 13.78
CA VAL A 103 8.39 -1.16 14.40
C VAL A 103 9.88 -1.48 14.53
N THR A 104 10.71 -0.54 14.16
CA THR A 104 12.16 -0.68 14.23
C THR A 104 12.74 0.38 15.15
N LYS A 105 13.78 0.01 15.87
CA LYS A 105 14.57 0.90 16.74
C LYS A 105 15.76 1.44 15.98
N ALA A 106 15.94 2.76 16.05
CA ALA A 106 17.10 3.44 15.50
C ALA A 106 18.42 2.97 16.15
N PRO A 107 19.53 2.95 15.40
CA PRO A 107 20.86 2.81 15.97
C PRO A 107 21.12 3.89 17.04
N ALA A 108 21.88 3.55 18.06
CA ALA A 108 22.17 4.48 19.16
C ALA A 108 22.99 5.70 18.72
N SER A 109 23.78 5.55 17.64
CA SER A 109 24.60 6.64 17.09
C SER A 109 24.74 6.52 15.57
N PHE A 110 25.09 7.63 14.92
CA PHE A 110 25.40 7.64 13.49
C PHE A 110 26.61 6.75 13.15
N GLN A 111 27.56 6.62 14.06
CA GLN A 111 28.72 5.74 13.87
C GLN A 111 28.35 4.26 13.83
N ASP A 112 27.27 3.85 14.47
CA ASP A 112 26.80 2.47 14.41
C ASP A 112 26.29 2.12 13.02
N ILE A 113 25.67 3.07 12.33
CA ILE A 113 25.24 2.89 10.94
C ILE A 113 26.46 2.64 10.04
N THR A 114 27.52 3.44 10.20
CA THR A 114 28.72 3.35 9.37
C THR A 114 29.56 2.09 9.65
N LYS A 115 29.37 1.47 10.80
CA LYS A 115 30.03 0.21 11.18
C LYS A 115 29.20 -1.04 10.88
N GLY A 116 28.12 -0.91 10.14
CA GLY A 116 27.20 -2.00 9.84
C GLY A 116 26.18 -2.27 10.95
N GLY A 117 26.06 -1.40 11.95
CA GLY A 117 24.97 -1.38 12.90
C GLY A 117 23.70 -0.88 12.20
N GLY A 118 22.64 -1.69 12.22
CA GLY A 118 21.39 -1.40 11.53
C GLY A 118 20.26 -1.04 12.47
N TRP A 119 19.13 -0.79 11.87
CA TRP A 119 17.86 -0.74 12.55
C TRP A 119 17.52 -2.14 13.08
N SER A 120 17.12 -2.25 14.33
CA SER A 120 16.79 -3.52 14.97
C SER A 120 15.28 -3.61 15.22
N PRO A 121 14.71 -4.84 15.31
CA PRO A 121 13.30 -5.02 15.66
C PRO A 121 12.97 -4.36 17.01
N ASP A 122 11.84 -3.64 17.06
CA ASP A 122 11.31 -3.01 18.29
C ASP A 122 9.85 -3.36 18.56
N GLY A 123 9.29 -4.27 17.75
CA GLY A 123 7.92 -4.76 17.91
C GLY A 123 7.08 -4.63 16.66
N SER A 124 5.78 -4.46 16.85
CA SER A 124 4.82 -4.30 15.75
C SER A 124 3.66 -3.38 16.14
N GLY A 125 3.08 -2.78 15.12
CA GLY A 125 1.82 -2.05 15.24
C GLY A 125 0.71 -2.78 14.51
N VAL A 126 -0.50 -2.70 15.05
CA VAL A 126 -1.72 -3.21 14.43
C VAL A 126 -2.73 -2.10 14.34
N PHE A 127 -3.16 -1.80 13.13
CA PHE A 127 -4.29 -0.92 12.88
C PHE A 127 -5.55 -1.73 12.60
N THR A 128 -6.67 -1.25 13.09
CA THR A 128 -8.02 -1.69 12.70
C THR A 128 -8.85 -0.48 12.32
N GLU A 129 -9.65 -0.62 11.26
CA GLU A 129 -10.50 0.47 10.81
C GLU A 129 -11.93 -0.03 10.57
N GLU A 130 -12.89 0.79 10.97
CA GLU A 130 -14.28 0.67 10.60
C GLU A 130 -14.62 1.77 9.61
N ILE A 131 -14.75 1.39 8.35
CA ILE A 131 -14.82 2.29 7.20
C ILE A 131 -16.28 2.42 6.74
N THR A 132 -16.71 3.66 6.49
CA THR A 132 -17.98 3.98 5.83
C THR A 132 -17.68 4.67 4.50
N LEU A 133 -17.97 3.97 3.39
CA LEU A 133 -17.81 4.49 2.04
C LEU A 133 -18.96 5.43 1.70
N ALA A 134 -18.66 6.59 1.13
CA ALA A 134 -19.67 7.50 0.62
C ALA A 134 -20.45 6.88 -0.57
N ALA A 135 -21.67 7.35 -0.77
CA ALA A 135 -22.55 6.82 -1.81
C ALA A 135 -21.99 6.94 -3.24
N ASP A 136 -21.16 7.95 -3.48
CA ASP A 136 -20.48 8.14 -4.77
C ASP A 136 -19.27 7.21 -4.98
N GLY A 137 -18.87 6.45 -3.96
CA GLY A 137 -17.73 5.54 -3.99
C GLY A 137 -16.37 6.22 -4.09
N ASN A 138 -16.28 7.53 -3.86
CA ASN A 138 -15.06 8.33 -4.08
C ASN A 138 -14.37 8.78 -2.81
N SER A 139 -15.09 8.76 -1.70
CA SER A 139 -14.56 9.13 -0.39
C SER A 139 -15.05 8.17 0.68
N TYR A 140 -14.37 8.14 1.80
CA TYR A 140 -14.81 7.42 2.99
C TYR A 140 -14.45 8.15 4.28
N THR A 141 -15.13 7.80 5.35
CA THR A 141 -14.71 8.10 6.72
C THR A 141 -14.42 6.80 7.46
N ALA A 142 -13.53 6.82 8.44
CA ALA A 142 -13.24 5.65 9.26
C ALA A 142 -13.01 6.02 10.73
N LYS A 143 -13.38 5.08 11.61
CA LYS A 143 -12.87 5.01 12.98
C LYS A 143 -11.63 4.14 12.95
N VAL A 144 -10.58 4.58 13.63
CA VAL A 144 -9.27 3.92 13.61
C VAL A 144 -8.86 3.58 15.03
N ALA A 145 -8.35 2.37 15.24
CA ALA A 145 -7.68 2.00 16.47
C ALA A 145 -6.29 1.45 16.16
N TYR A 146 -5.32 1.85 16.97
CA TYR A 146 -3.94 1.41 16.92
C TYR A 146 -3.58 0.65 18.18
N LEU A 147 -2.97 -0.51 18.02
CA LEU A 147 -2.44 -1.33 19.11
C LEU A 147 -0.93 -1.52 18.89
N ALA A 148 -0.14 -1.22 19.92
CA ALA A 148 1.30 -1.43 19.94
C ALA A 148 1.65 -2.74 20.65
N TYR A 149 2.64 -3.45 20.11
CA TYR A 149 3.17 -4.68 20.69
C TYR A 149 4.70 -4.63 20.72
N ASP A 150 5.29 -5.18 21.79
CA ASP A 150 6.74 -5.35 21.90
C ASP A 150 7.25 -6.50 21.01
N VAL A 151 8.55 -6.74 21.00
CA VAL A 151 9.22 -7.80 20.24
C VAL A 151 8.78 -9.23 20.63
N ASN A 152 8.16 -9.40 21.80
CA ASN A 152 7.64 -10.69 22.26
C ASN A 152 6.13 -10.83 22.00
N GLY A 153 5.51 -9.85 21.30
CA GLY A 153 4.08 -9.82 21.02
C GLY A 153 3.21 -9.45 22.22
N LYS A 154 3.76 -8.87 23.29
CA LYS A 154 2.99 -8.36 24.42
C LYS A 154 2.52 -6.94 24.15
N PRO A 155 1.32 -6.55 24.62
CA PRO A 155 0.85 -5.17 24.51
C PRO A 155 1.89 -4.19 25.07
N ALA A 156 2.18 -3.15 24.29
CA ALA A 156 3.09 -2.08 24.65
C ALA A 156 2.34 -0.74 24.80
N ALA A 157 3.02 0.23 25.37
CA ALA A 157 2.51 1.60 25.47
C ALA A 157 2.38 2.23 24.06
N GLY A 158 1.49 3.22 23.94
CA GLY A 158 1.32 3.98 22.70
C GLY A 158 0.07 3.64 21.90
N SER A 159 -0.70 2.61 22.30
CA SER A 159 -2.02 2.32 21.70
C SER A 159 -2.93 3.54 21.74
N GLY A 160 -3.76 3.72 20.73
CA GLY A 160 -4.60 4.89 20.60
C GLY A 160 -5.78 4.70 19.65
N ALA A 161 -6.60 5.73 19.56
CA ALA A 161 -7.76 5.77 18.67
C ALA A 161 -7.83 7.13 17.95
N GLY A 162 -8.50 7.12 16.81
CA GLY A 162 -8.66 8.30 15.98
C GLY A 162 -9.66 8.10 14.86
N THR A 163 -9.59 8.97 13.89
CA THR A 163 -10.46 8.98 12.71
C THR A 163 -9.62 9.13 11.44
N ALA A 164 -10.21 8.70 10.31
CA ALA A 164 -9.61 8.93 9.00
C ALA A 164 -10.65 9.43 8.00
N THR A 165 -10.19 10.19 7.02
CA THR A 165 -10.94 10.54 5.81
C THR A 165 -10.11 10.15 4.60
N GLY A 166 -10.69 9.36 3.70
CA GLY A 166 -10.00 8.87 2.51
C GLY A 166 -10.63 9.37 1.23
N VAL A 167 -9.79 9.60 0.22
CA VAL A 167 -10.18 9.95 -1.14
C VAL A 167 -9.58 8.94 -2.10
N ARG A 168 -10.36 8.46 -3.05
CA ARG A 168 -9.93 7.51 -4.07
C ARG A 168 -8.95 8.17 -5.04
N ILE A 169 -7.81 7.51 -5.27
CA ILE A 169 -6.85 7.93 -6.29
C ILE A 169 -7.42 7.57 -7.67
N ARG A 170 -7.40 8.52 -8.59
CA ARG A 170 -7.91 8.37 -9.96
C ARG A 170 -6.95 9.05 -10.94
N PHE A 171 -7.07 8.63 -12.19
CA PHE A 171 -6.45 9.34 -13.32
C PHE A 171 -7.23 10.61 -13.67
#